data_7e31fceda277c9622a682ed62f981ff1
#
_entry.id   7e31fceda277c9622a682ed62f981ff1
#
_cell.length_a   1.000
_cell.length_b   1.000
_cell.length_c   1.000
_cell.angle_alpha   90.00
_cell.angle_beta   90.00
_cell.angle_gamma   90.00
#
_symmetry.space_group_name_H-M   'P 1'
#
loop_
_entity.id
_entity.type
_entity.pdbx_description
1 polymer ?
#
loop_
_entity_poly.entity_id
_entity_poly.type
_entity_poly.pdbx_seq_one_letter_code
_entity_poly.pdbx_strand_id
1 'polypeptide(L)' 'MKTWYIWGINLPKIEIKANSFDNAIAQARKINKNYNAAQLK' A
#
# COMPACT_ATOMS: atom_id res chain seq x y z
N MET A 1 3.52 2.74 14.25
CA MET A 1 3.34 2.66 12.80
C MET A 1 1.92 3.08 12.42
N LYS A 2 1.78 3.65 11.25
CA LYS A 2 0.48 4.03 10.71
C LYS A 2 -0.06 2.90 9.85
N THR A 3 -1.38 2.82 9.73
CA THR A 3 -2.01 1.85 8.85
C THR A 3 -2.41 2.54 7.56
N TRP A 4 -2.09 1.91 6.45
CA TRP A 4 -2.34 2.45 5.12
C TRP A 4 -3.23 1.50 4.33
N TYR A 5 -4.20 2.05 3.61
CA TYR A 5 -4.93 1.31 2.59
C TYR A 5 -4.19 1.43 1.27
N ILE A 6 -3.93 0.31 0.63
CA ILE A 6 -3.16 0.28 -0.63
C ILE A 6 -4.03 -0.37 -1.70
N TRP A 7 -4.04 0.21 -2.89
CA TRP A 7 -4.77 -0.37 -4.01
C TRP A 7 -4.07 -0.10 -5.33
N GLY A 8 -4.54 -0.80 -6.35
CA GLY A 8 -4.09 -0.62 -7.72
C GLY A 8 -5.20 -1.02 -8.67
N ILE A 9 -4.98 -0.85 -9.97
CA ILE A 9 -5.98 -1.19 -10.99
C ILE A 9 -6.22 -2.70 -10.98
N ASN A 10 -7.48 -3.09 -10.81
CA ASN A 10 -7.91 -4.49 -10.78
C ASN A 10 -7.28 -5.32 -9.66
N LEU A 11 -6.86 -4.64 -8.57
CA LEU A 11 -6.28 -5.32 -7.42
C LEU A 11 -7.15 -5.12 -6.18
N PRO A 12 -7.20 -6.12 -5.29
CA PRO A 12 -7.92 -5.96 -4.03
C PRO A 12 -7.21 -4.92 -3.16
N LYS A 13 -8.01 -4.11 -2.45
CA LYS A 13 -7.47 -3.18 -1.48
C LYS A 13 -6.92 -3.95 -0.28
N ILE A 14 -5.71 -3.63 0.13
CA ILE A 14 -5.06 -4.26 1.28
C ILE A 14 -4.69 -3.21 2.31
N GLU A 15 -4.38 -3.66 3.53
CA GLU A 15 -3.90 -2.81 4.61
C GLU A 15 -2.46 -3.16 4.92
N ILE A 16 -1.62 -2.13 5.03
CA ILE A 16 -0.21 -2.30 5.35
C ILE A 16 0.16 -1.31 6.44
N LYS A 17 0.93 -1.78 7.43
CA LYS A 17 1.46 -0.92 8.49
C LYS A 17 2.83 -0.44 8.08
N ALA A 18 3.00 0.89 8.04
CA ALA A 18 4.26 1.50 7.65
C ALA A 18 4.37 2.90 8.25
N ASN A 19 5.58 3.42 8.32
CA ASN A 19 5.84 4.73 8.90
C ASN A 19 5.58 5.89 7.93
N SER A 20 5.59 5.61 6.63
CA SER A 20 5.42 6.64 5.61
C SER A 20 4.73 6.06 4.39
N PHE A 21 4.24 6.97 3.54
CA PHE A 21 3.62 6.61 2.27
C PHE A 21 4.58 5.79 1.40
N ASP A 22 5.82 6.27 1.24
CA ASP A 22 6.79 5.57 0.40
C ASP A 22 7.07 4.16 0.90
N ASN A 23 7.15 4.01 2.21
CA ASN A 23 7.38 2.70 2.82
C ASN A 23 6.19 1.77 2.57
N ALA A 24 4.98 2.29 2.72
CA ALA A 24 3.76 1.50 2.48
C ALA A 24 3.70 1.02 1.03
N ILE A 25 3.97 1.89 0.08
CA ILE A 25 3.98 1.53 -1.34
C ILE A 25 5.07 0.50 -1.63
N ALA A 26 6.26 0.69 -1.07
CA ALA A 26 7.37 -0.25 -1.28
C ALA A 26 6.99 -1.66 -0.79
N GLN A 27 6.36 -1.75 0.37
CA GLN A 27 5.91 -3.05 0.89
C GLN A 27 4.84 -3.68 0.00
N ALA A 28 3.88 -2.87 -0.46
CA ALA A 28 2.80 -3.36 -1.31
C ALA A 28 3.33 -3.88 -2.65
N ARG A 29 4.33 -3.22 -3.22
CA ARG A 29 4.91 -3.63 -4.50
C ARG A 29 5.67 -4.95 -4.43
N LYS A 30 6.06 -5.36 -3.24
CA LYS A 30 6.60 -6.71 -3.06
C LYS A 30 5.53 -7.79 -3.24
N ILE A 31 4.28 -7.44 -2.98
CA ILE A 31 3.14 -8.34 -3.18
C ILE A 31 2.72 -8.33 -4.65
N ASN A 32 2.57 -7.13 -5.21
CA ASN A 32 2.20 -6.96 -6.62
C ASN A 32 2.70 -5.59 -7.09
N LYS A 33 3.49 -5.59 -8.17
CA LYS A 33 4.09 -4.37 -8.69
C LYS A 33 3.06 -3.33 -9.17
N ASN A 34 1.81 -3.74 -9.36
CA ASN A 34 0.76 -2.84 -9.85
C ASN A 34 0.07 -2.05 -8.73
N TYR A 35 0.40 -2.30 -7.48
CA TYR A 35 -0.05 -1.43 -6.40
C TYR A 35 0.62 -0.07 -6.56
N ASN A 36 -0.18 0.99 -6.66
CA ASN A 36 0.37 2.31 -6.96
C ASN A 36 -0.31 3.45 -6.19
N ALA A 37 -1.23 3.15 -5.31
CA ALA A 37 -1.92 4.18 -4.53
C ALA A 37 -2.03 3.76 -3.08
N ALA A 38 -1.93 4.73 -2.18
CA ALA A 38 -2.05 4.49 -0.76
C ALA A 38 -2.78 5.65 -0.10
N GLN A 39 -3.52 5.33 0.96
CA GLN A 39 -4.21 6.33 1.75
C GLN A 39 -4.09 5.97 3.23
N LEU A 40 -3.83 6.97 4.06
CA LEU A 40 -3.78 6.78 5.50
C LEU A 40 -5.17 6.39 6.01
N LYS A 41 -5.19 5.36 6.84
CA LYS A 41 -6.43 4.90 7.45
C LYS A 41 -6.94 5.86 8.49
#